data_0523709b8d07326cc6a5124d8893c59e
#
_entry.id   0523709b8d07326cc6a5124d8893c59e
#
_cell.length_a   1.000
_cell.length_b   1.000
_cell.length_c   1.000
_cell.angle_alpha   90.00
_cell.angle_beta   90.00
_cell.angle_gamma   90.00
#
_symmetry.space_group_name_H-M   'P 1'
#
loop_
_entity.id
_entity.type
_entity.pdbx_description
1 polymer ?
#
loop_
_entity_poly.entity_id
_entity_poly.type
_entity_poly.pdbx_seq_one_letter_code
_entity_poly.pdbx_strand_id
1 'polypeptide(L)'
;MDVNQGAPGGDDPTTPPSPPGLAGTLAAESEHVVEAMAQAALERRRAADRLGGQVRVGLTRWFVLAVSGSLLAQWLQHPDAAVLLALAAVFALVQSWDVRDRAHERELAGEPGLEPGAVGFALRVLVPLAVPAVAAIGYIGLGVYAKSLPFSRGHVAAMRWCWAAAAACLAMTLPALARPITRAVLPRAPWSHTARLSASIALALLLLPVPIRLLIDDMMDLFTSTGRPLVDVGSLVSQLVGEVALAVAAVGLWVARDARAARERLGLTAMSWRHVLVALVGLAAVIALNSGMEALEHARFPALWAADQEMGQRIAGELSVAASILLGVSAGVGEELVLRGALQPRAGLFWASVLFTAAHVQYTWFGMLTILLLGIALGVVRARANTTTAIVVHALYDIIAAVTSK
;
A
#
# COMPACT_ATOMS: atom_id res chain seq x y z
N MET A 1 18.08 -105.70 16.43
CA MET A 1 19.02 -105.82 15.34
C MET A 1 18.78 -104.73 14.38
N ASP A 2 19.76 -104.08 14.24
CA ASP A 2 20.27 -103.07 13.27
C ASP A 2 19.82 -101.62 13.42
N VAL A 3 20.86 -100.98 13.83
CA VAL A 3 21.20 -99.58 13.92
C VAL A 3 21.38 -99.04 12.52
N ASN A 4 20.84 -97.86 12.23
CA ASN A 4 21.39 -97.04 11.19
C ASN A 4 21.52 -95.57 11.68
N GLN A 5 22.75 -95.23 11.97
CA GLN A 5 23.18 -93.88 12.32
C GLN A 5 23.32 -93.04 11.00
N GLY A 6 22.51 -92.05 10.88
CA GLY A 6 22.69 -91.02 9.83
C GLY A 6 23.58 -89.90 10.35
N ALA A 7 24.66 -89.58 9.63
CA ALA A 7 25.67 -88.55 9.92
C ALA A 7 25.11 -87.18 9.84
N PRO A 8 25.64 -86.18 10.59
CA PRO A 8 25.25 -84.80 10.50
C PRO A 8 25.90 -84.16 9.22
N GLY A 9 25.04 -83.60 8.37
CA GLY A 9 25.44 -82.79 7.21
C GLY A 9 26.18 -81.55 7.71
N GLY A 10 27.47 -81.45 7.37
CA GLY A 10 28.28 -80.29 7.63
C GLY A 10 27.84 -79.12 6.73
N ASP A 11 27.49 -78.02 7.36
CA ASP A 11 27.32 -76.76 6.65
C ASP A 11 28.66 -76.36 6.01
N ASP A 12 28.68 -76.26 4.71
CA ASP A 12 29.82 -75.77 3.93
C ASP A 12 29.89 -74.22 4.07
N PRO A 13 30.93 -73.65 4.73
CA PRO A 13 31.04 -72.23 4.97
C PRO A 13 31.39 -71.38 3.71
N THR A 14 31.44 -72.01 2.55
CA THR A 14 31.86 -71.34 1.28
C THR A 14 30.74 -70.95 0.34
N THR A 15 29.48 -71.21 0.70
CA THR A 15 28.33 -70.78 -0.13
C THR A 15 28.04 -69.30 0.14
N PRO A 16 28.27 -68.39 -0.83
CA PRO A 16 27.90 -66.99 -0.63
C PRO A 16 26.38 -66.89 -0.44
N PRO A 17 25.91 -65.96 0.40
CA PRO A 17 24.46 -65.77 0.60
C PRO A 17 23.81 -65.47 -0.73
N SER A 18 22.72 -66.16 -1.01
CA SER A 18 21.91 -65.94 -2.21
C SER A 18 21.54 -64.46 -2.29
N PRO A 19 21.70 -63.79 -3.45
CA PRO A 19 21.27 -62.42 -3.58
C PRO A 19 19.78 -62.29 -3.25
N PRO A 20 19.37 -61.21 -2.56
CA PRO A 20 17.95 -60.99 -2.22
C PRO A 20 17.11 -61.09 -3.52
N GLY A 21 16.10 -61.94 -3.48
CA GLY A 21 15.22 -62.16 -4.63
C GLY A 21 14.59 -60.84 -5.08
N LEU A 22 14.33 -60.67 -6.39
CA LEU A 22 13.74 -59.48 -6.97
C LEU A 22 12.54 -58.92 -6.16
N ALA A 23 11.75 -59.74 -5.54
CA ALA A 23 10.65 -59.37 -4.66
C ALA A 23 11.11 -58.65 -3.38
N GLY A 24 12.26 -59.05 -2.78
CA GLY A 24 12.82 -58.39 -1.60
C GLY A 24 13.39 -56.99 -1.91
N THR A 25 14.03 -56.85 -3.09
CA THR A 25 14.53 -55.54 -3.56
C THR A 25 13.42 -54.57 -3.86
N LEU A 26 12.36 -55.02 -4.56
CA LEU A 26 11.19 -54.18 -4.86
C LEU A 26 10.39 -53.80 -3.58
N ALA A 27 10.32 -54.67 -2.58
CA ALA A 27 9.69 -54.38 -1.29
C ALA A 27 10.52 -53.33 -0.52
N ALA A 28 11.84 -53.41 -0.46
CA ALA A 28 12.72 -52.44 0.18
C ALA A 28 12.69 -51.09 -0.53
N GLU A 29 12.70 -51.05 -1.89
CA GLU A 29 12.54 -49.82 -2.64
C GLU A 29 11.17 -49.17 -2.43
N SER A 30 10.08 -49.96 -2.33
CA SER A 30 8.75 -49.44 -2.04
C SER A 30 8.65 -48.85 -0.64
N GLU A 31 9.29 -49.46 0.37
CA GLU A 31 9.33 -48.98 1.75
C GLU A 31 10.09 -47.68 1.88
N HIS A 32 11.25 -47.52 1.20
CA HIS A 32 11.99 -46.27 1.12
C HIS A 32 11.21 -45.14 0.43
N VAL A 33 10.46 -45.44 -0.62
CA VAL A 33 9.60 -44.48 -1.30
C VAL A 33 8.46 -44.01 -0.39
N VAL A 34 7.82 -44.91 0.32
CA VAL A 34 6.72 -44.58 1.27
C VAL A 34 7.26 -43.73 2.43
N GLU A 35 8.43 -44.07 2.96
CA GLU A 35 9.07 -43.29 4.05
C GLU A 35 9.46 -41.90 3.58
N ALA A 36 10.05 -41.75 2.39
CA ALA A 36 10.38 -40.46 1.78
C ALA A 36 9.12 -39.61 1.53
N MET A 37 8.02 -40.22 1.08
CA MET A 37 6.74 -39.52 0.91
C MET A 37 6.16 -39.06 2.25
N ALA A 38 6.25 -39.89 3.29
CA ALA A 38 5.77 -39.53 4.62
C ALA A 38 6.59 -38.37 5.23
N GLN A 39 7.92 -38.38 5.07
CA GLN A 39 8.79 -37.29 5.51
C GLN A 39 8.48 -36.00 4.76
N ALA A 40 8.32 -36.06 3.44
CA ALA A 40 7.97 -34.90 2.63
C ALA A 40 6.59 -34.32 3.01
N ALA A 41 5.62 -35.17 3.33
CA ALA A 41 4.30 -34.74 3.83
C ALA A 41 4.40 -34.04 5.20
N LEU A 42 5.21 -34.58 6.11
CA LEU A 42 5.45 -33.98 7.43
C LEU A 42 6.16 -32.61 7.33
N GLU A 43 7.14 -32.50 6.44
CA GLU A 43 7.82 -31.23 6.20
C GLU A 43 6.87 -30.17 5.60
N ARG A 44 6.02 -30.54 4.65
CA ARG A 44 4.98 -29.67 4.08
C ARG A 44 4.02 -29.19 5.18
N ARG A 45 3.53 -30.08 6.00
CA ARG A 45 2.64 -29.73 7.12
C ARG A 45 3.31 -28.75 8.10
N ARG A 46 4.56 -29.00 8.50
CA ARG A 46 5.34 -28.09 9.36
C ARG A 46 5.55 -26.71 8.72
N ALA A 47 5.76 -26.66 7.41
CA ALA A 47 5.90 -25.42 6.67
C ALA A 47 4.57 -24.63 6.64
N ALA A 48 3.44 -25.31 6.41
CA ALA A 48 2.11 -24.71 6.43
C ALA A 48 1.75 -24.16 7.82
N ASP A 49 2.02 -24.94 8.89
CA ASP A 49 1.77 -24.51 10.27
C ASP A 49 2.59 -23.27 10.65
N ARG A 50 3.87 -23.24 10.28
CA ARG A 50 4.74 -22.04 10.49
C ARG A 50 4.20 -20.83 9.76
N LEU A 51 3.83 -20.98 8.49
CA LEU A 51 3.28 -19.89 7.68
C LEU A 51 1.93 -19.39 8.25
N GLY A 52 1.04 -20.32 8.60
CA GLY A 52 -0.25 -20.00 9.22
C GLY A 52 -0.07 -19.29 10.57
N GLY A 53 0.90 -19.71 11.38
CA GLY A 53 1.28 -19.07 12.64
C GLY A 53 1.79 -17.63 12.41
N GLN A 54 2.70 -17.43 11.48
CA GLN A 54 3.23 -16.11 11.12
C GLN A 54 2.11 -15.16 10.68
N VAL A 55 1.23 -15.61 9.79
CA VAL A 55 0.10 -14.81 9.29
C VAL A 55 -0.84 -14.43 10.43
N ARG A 56 -1.20 -15.36 11.32
CA ARG A 56 -2.07 -15.09 12.49
C ARG A 56 -1.46 -14.05 13.42
N VAL A 57 -0.20 -14.21 13.80
CA VAL A 57 0.50 -13.25 14.66
C VAL A 57 0.59 -11.87 14.01
N GLY A 58 0.91 -11.82 12.72
CA GLY A 58 0.96 -10.58 11.96
C GLY A 58 -0.39 -9.85 11.92
N LEU A 59 -1.47 -10.58 11.63
CA LEU A 59 -2.83 -10.02 11.63
C LEU A 59 -3.25 -9.52 13.01
N THR A 60 -2.94 -10.27 14.07
CA THR A 60 -3.23 -9.84 15.45
C THR A 60 -2.52 -8.53 15.79
N ARG A 61 -1.24 -8.39 15.43
CA ARG A 61 -0.48 -7.14 15.62
C ARG A 61 -1.13 -5.96 14.90
N TRP A 62 -1.49 -6.15 13.63
CA TRP A 62 -2.17 -5.11 12.85
C TRP A 62 -3.54 -4.75 13.40
N PHE A 63 -4.32 -5.74 13.85
CA PHE A 63 -5.62 -5.51 14.46
C PHE A 63 -5.50 -4.71 15.77
N VAL A 64 -4.59 -5.12 16.66
CA VAL A 64 -4.34 -4.41 17.92
C VAL A 64 -3.89 -2.98 17.65
N LEU A 65 -2.94 -2.78 16.72
CA LEU A 65 -2.43 -1.46 16.37
C LEU A 65 -3.53 -0.58 15.75
N ALA A 66 -4.36 -1.13 14.86
CA ALA A 66 -5.45 -0.38 14.25
C ALA A 66 -6.52 0.01 15.27
N VAL A 67 -6.93 -0.91 16.14
CA VAL A 67 -7.96 -0.61 17.18
C VAL A 67 -7.42 0.39 18.19
N SER A 68 -6.26 0.12 18.82
CA SER A 68 -5.70 1.01 19.84
C SER A 68 -5.31 2.37 19.28
N GLY A 69 -4.70 2.39 18.10
CA GLY A 69 -4.32 3.61 17.40
C GLY A 69 -5.54 4.43 16.95
N SER A 70 -6.60 3.77 16.45
CA SER A 70 -7.84 4.47 16.08
C SER A 70 -8.57 5.04 17.28
N LEU A 71 -8.61 4.34 18.42
CA LEU A 71 -9.17 4.87 19.66
C LEU A 71 -8.38 6.08 20.16
N LEU A 72 -7.06 6.01 20.12
CA LEU A 72 -6.20 7.13 20.49
C LEU A 72 -6.39 8.32 19.54
N ALA A 73 -6.43 8.09 18.24
CA ALA A 73 -6.67 9.12 17.22
C ALA A 73 -8.03 9.80 17.41
N GLN A 74 -9.08 9.03 17.69
CA GLN A 74 -10.40 9.56 18.03
C GLN A 74 -10.37 10.43 19.30
N TRP A 75 -9.70 9.93 20.35
CA TRP A 75 -9.56 10.68 21.60
C TRP A 75 -8.79 11.99 21.42
N LEU A 76 -7.77 12.00 20.56
CA LEU A 76 -6.98 13.17 20.17
C LEU A 76 -7.70 14.06 19.14
N GLN A 77 -8.91 13.70 18.68
CA GLN A 77 -9.69 14.42 17.68
C GLN A 77 -9.04 14.49 16.27
N HIS A 78 -8.24 13.47 15.93
CA HIS A 78 -7.62 13.29 14.60
C HIS A 78 -8.16 12.03 13.89
N PRO A 79 -9.42 12.05 13.40
CA PRO A 79 -10.08 10.88 12.81
C PRO A 79 -9.41 10.39 11.51
N ASP A 80 -8.67 11.22 10.81
CA ASP A 80 -7.88 10.91 9.62
C ASP A 80 -6.86 9.81 9.88
N ALA A 81 -6.11 9.87 10.98
CA ALA A 81 -5.21 8.80 11.40
C ALA A 81 -5.97 7.48 11.64
N ALA A 82 -7.15 7.52 12.23
CA ALA A 82 -7.98 6.33 12.44
C ALA A 82 -8.36 5.66 11.11
N VAL A 83 -8.71 6.46 10.10
CA VAL A 83 -9.03 5.95 8.75
C VAL A 83 -7.80 5.28 8.12
N LEU A 84 -6.64 5.92 8.17
CA LEU A 84 -5.39 5.36 7.61
C LEU A 84 -4.95 4.07 8.33
N LEU A 85 -5.08 4.02 9.66
CA LEU A 85 -4.78 2.83 10.45
C LEU A 85 -5.76 1.68 10.16
N ALA A 86 -7.04 1.97 10.03
CA ALA A 86 -8.03 0.98 9.61
C ALA A 86 -7.72 0.43 8.21
N LEU A 87 -7.37 1.32 7.27
CA LEU A 87 -6.97 0.93 5.92
C LEU A 87 -5.69 0.08 5.92
N ALA A 88 -4.72 0.40 6.78
CA ALA A 88 -3.52 -0.41 6.97
C ALA A 88 -3.86 -1.84 7.45
N ALA A 89 -4.79 -2.00 8.39
CA ALA A 89 -5.27 -3.32 8.83
C ALA A 89 -5.99 -4.08 7.70
N VAL A 90 -6.77 -3.39 6.87
CA VAL A 90 -7.39 -3.98 5.66
C VAL A 90 -6.32 -4.46 4.68
N PHE A 91 -5.26 -3.69 4.45
CA PHE A 91 -4.13 -4.13 3.63
C PHE A 91 -3.45 -5.38 4.20
N ALA A 92 -3.20 -5.42 5.50
CA ALA A 92 -2.62 -6.59 6.17
C ALA A 92 -3.51 -7.84 6.01
N LEU A 93 -4.82 -7.69 6.17
CA LEU A 93 -5.79 -8.76 5.97
C LEU A 93 -5.75 -9.28 4.52
N VAL A 94 -5.81 -8.39 3.55
CA VAL A 94 -5.80 -8.75 2.12
C VAL A 94 -4.46 -9.38 1.72
N GLN A 95 -3.35 -8.91 2.27
CA GLN A 95 -2.03 -9.54 2.10
C GLN A 95 -2.00 -10.98 2.63
N SER A 96 -2.73 -11.27 3.70
CA SER A 96 -2.82 -12.64 4.24
C SER A 96 -3.47 -13.61 3.25
N TRP A 97 -4.41 -13.13 2.45
CA TRP A 97 -5.02 -13.95 1.39
C TRP A 97 -4.05 -14.20 0.25
N ASP A 98 -3.32 -13.16 -0.21
CA ASP A 98 -2.30 -13.32 -1.24
C ASP A 98 -1.16 -14.26 -0.80
N VAL A 99 -0.82 -14.31 0.51
CA VAL A 99 0.15 -15.26 1.06
C VAL A 99 -0.39 -16.69 0.99
N ARG A 100 -1.65 -16.90 1.38
CA ARG A 100 -2.29 -18.21 1.34
C ARG A 100 -2.48 -18.72 -0.10
N ASP A 101 -2.92 -17.84 -1.02
CA ASP A 101 -3.09 -18.21 -2.43
C ASP A 101 -1.76 -18.66 -3.05
N ARG A 102 -0.67 -17.94 -2.79
CA ARG A 102 0.68 -18.35 -3.23
C ARG A 102 1.17 -19.64 -2.55
N ALA A 103 0.76 -19.93 -1.34
CA ALA A 103 1.06 -21.18 -0.67
C ALA A 103 0.33 -22.35 -1.34
N HIS A 104 -0.93 -22.15 -1.73
CA HIS A 104 -1.68 -23.14 -2.53
C HIS A 104 -1.02 -23.42 -3.88
N GLU A 105 -0.53 -22.40 -4.59
CA GLU A 105 0.19 -22.55 -5.86
C GLU A 105 1.52 -23.32 -5.71
N ARG A 106 2.11 -23.34 -4.48
CA ARG A 106 3.37 -24.02 -4.15
C ARG A 106 3.18 -25.41 -3.51
N GLU A 107 2.15 -26.15 -3.88
CA GLU A 107 1.87 -27.50 -3.40
C GLU A 107 1.57 -27.63 -1.88
N LEU A 108 1.32 -26.54 -1.19
CA LEU A 108 0.80 -26.56 0.19
C LEU A 108 -0.73 -26.60 0.21
N ALA A 109 -1.37 -26.88 -0.93
CA ALA A 109 -2.81 -27.00 -1.07
C ALA A 109 -3.35 -28.16 -0.22
N GLY A 110 -4.42 -27.88 0.53
CA GLY A 110 -5.06 -28.90 1.39
C GLY A 110 -4.46 -29.06 2.79
N GLU A 111 -3.38 -28.31 3.13
CA GLU A 111 -2.85 -28.35 4.48
C GLU A 111 -3.75 -27.56 5.45
N PRO A 112 -4.23 -28.16 6.55
CA PRO A 112 -5.27 -27.57 7.42
C PRO A 112 -4.93 -26.22 8.02
N GLY A 113 -3.62 -25.91 8.19
CA GLY A 113 -3.15 -24.64 8.78
C GLY A 113 -3.32 -23.41 7.88
N LEU A 114 -3.60 -23.58 6.59
CA LEU A 114 -3.73 -22.50 5.60
C LEU A 114 -5.19 -22.21 5.21
N GLU A 115 -6.12 -23.08 5.55
CA GLU A 115 -7.53 -22.90 5.26
C GLU A 115 -8.13 -21.70 6.01
N PRO A 116 -8.87 -20.78 5.33
CA PRO A 116 -9.61 -19.75 6.02
C PRO A 116 -10.78 -20.36 6.78
N GLY A 117 -10.89 -20.13 8.09
CA GLY A 117 -12.11 -20.45 8.83
C GLY A 117 -13.32 -19.66 8.25
N ALA A 118 -14.54 -19.99 8.70
CA ALA A 118 -15.78 -19.37 8.20
C ALA A 118 -15.73 -17.83 8.20
N VAL A 119 -15.18 -17.20 9.24
CA VAL A 119 -14.99 -15.74 9.33
C VAL A 119 -14.00 -15.26 8.26
N GLY A 120 -12.90 -15.96 8.07
CA GLY A 120 -11.91 -15.62 7.04
C GLY A 120 -12.48 -15.72 5.63
N PHE A 121 -13.34 -16.70 5.37
CA PHE A 121 -14.07 -16.82 4.10
C PHE A 121 -15.05 -15.65 3.90
N ALA A 122 -15.86 -15.35 4.92
CA ALA A 122 -16.79 -14.21 4.84
C ALA A 122 -16.07 -12.89 4.57
N LEU A 123 -14.96 -12.60 5.26
CA LEU A 123 -14.17 -11.41 5.03
C LEU A 123 -13.56 -11.36 3.62
N ARG A 124 -13.16 -12.50 3.06
CA ARG A 124 -12.61 -12.61 1.70
C ARG A 124 -13.64 -12.21 0.62
N VAL A 125 -14.92 -12.37 0.92
CA VAL A 125 -16.02 -11.91 0.06
C VAL A 125 -16.37 -10.45 0.36
N LEU A 126 -16.52 -10.08 1.63
CA LEU A 126 -17.03 -8.78 2.04
C LEU A 126 -16.06 -7.62 1.79
N VAL A 127 -14.76 -7.78 2.08
CA VAL A 127 -13.79 -6.67 1.96
C VAL A 127 -13.64 -6.15 0.52
N PRO A 128 -13.53 -7.00 -0.52
CA PRO A 128 -13.50 -6.54 -1.90
C PRO A 128 -14.76 -5.81 -2.35
N LEU A 129 -15.89 -5.99 -1.65
CA LEU A 129 -17.13 -5.26 -1.87
C LEU A 129 -17.18 -3.98 -1.03
N ALA A 130 -16.75 -4.05 0.24
CA ALA A 130 -16.85 -2.95 1.18
C ALA A 130 -16.00 -1.74 0.78
N VAL A 131 -14.77 -1.92 0.34
CA VAL A 131 -13.88 -0.79 0.00
C VAL A 131 -14.41 0.05 -1.17
N PRO A 132 -14.79 -0.55 -2.33
CA PRO A 132 -15.46 0.20 -3.38
C PRO A 132 -16.80 0.83 -2.96
N ALA A 133 -17.57 0.15 -2.10
CA ALA A 133 -18.83 0.66 -1.59
C ALA A 133 -18.64 1.88 -0.68
N VAL A 134 -17.63 1.86 0.22
CA VAL A 134 -17.30 3.01 1.07
C VAL A 134 -16.87 4.21 0.20
N ALA A 135 -16.04 4.01 -0.81
CA ALA A 135 -15.68 5.07 -1.75
C ALA A 135 -16.92 5.62 -2.49
N ALA A 136 -17.80 4.74 -2.95
CA ALA A 136 -19.06 5.15 -3.60
C ALA A 136 -19.96 5.94 -2.65
N ILE A 137 -20.10 5.53 -1.39
CA ILE A 137 -20.86 6.25 -0.35
C ILE A 137 -20.25 7.65 -0.13
N GLY A 138 -18.93 7.77 -0.08
CA GLY A 138 -18.26 9.07 0.00
C GLY A 138 -18.63 9.99 -1.17
N TYR A 139 -18.59 9.48 -2.41
CA TYR A 139 -19.04 10.24 -3.59
C TYR A 139 -20.52 10.57 -3.57
N ILE A 140 -21.38 9.66 -3.13
CA ILE A 140 -22.81 9.92 -2.97
C ILE A 140 -23.02 11.06 -1.97
N GLY A 141 -22.33 11.02 -0.82
CA GLY A 141 -22.39 12.08 0.20
C GLY A 141 -21.98 13.44 -0.37
N LEU A 142 -20.85 13.49 -1.10
CA LEU A 142 -20.36 14.70 -1.76
C LEU A 142 -21.35 15.20 -2.83
N GLY A 143 -21.98 14.29 -3.59
CA GLY A 143 -23.00 14.64 -4.58
C GLY A 143 -24.30 15.17 -3.95
N VAL A 144 -24.70 14.65 -2.79
CA VAL A 144 -25.83 15.16 -1.97
C VAL A 144 -25.48 16.53 -1.42
N TYR A 145 -24.26 16.75 -0.93
CA TYR A 145 -23.78 18.06 -0.50
C TYR A 145 -23.86 19.07 -1.64
N ALA A 146 -23.31 18.75 -2.82
CA ALA A 146 -23.38 19.61 -4.01
C ALA A 146 -24.82 19.98 -4.39
N LYS A 147 -25.77 19.02 -4.23
CA LYS A 147 -27.20 19.25 -4.48
C LYS A 147 -27.86 20.20 -3.45
N SER A 148 -27.36 20.23 -2.20
CA SER A 148 -27.90 21.10 -1.15
C SER A 148 -27.45 22.56 -1.27
N LEU A 149 -26.43 22.84 -2.06
CA LEU A 149 -25.91 24.18 -2.31
C LEU A 149 -26.84 24.98 -3.26
N PRO A 150 -26.77 26.32 -3.26
CA PRO A 150 -27.49 27.15 -4.21
C PRO A 150 -27.24 26.72 -5.65
N PHE A 151 -28.25 26.89 -6.52
CA PHE A 151 -28.11 26.45 -7.91
C PHE A 151 -26.98 27.17 -8.63
N SER A 152 -25.98 26.37 -9.11
CA SER A 152 -24.95 26.83 -10.04
C SER A 152 -24.65 25.71 -11.05
N ARG A 153 -24.07 26.09 -12.21
CA ARG A 153 -23.62 25.09 -13.19
C ARG A 153 -22.51 24.23 -12.62
N GLY A 154 -21.64 24.78 -11.78
CA GLY A 154 -20.55 24.06 -11.09
C GLY A 154 -21.10 22.98 -10.14
N HIS A 155 -22.07 23.33 -9.28
CA HIS A 155 -22.66 22.38 -8.33
C HIS A 155 -23.40 21.24 -9.04
N VAL A 156 -24.12 21.52 -10.13
CA VAL A 156 -24.77 20.48 -10.96
C VAL A 156 -23.73 19.57 -11.63
N ALA A 157 -22.64 20.13 -12.12
CA ALA A 157 -21.53 19.36 -12.70
C ALA A 157 -20.86 18.47 -11.64
N ALA A 158 -20.54 19.02 -10.46
CA ALA A 158 -20.00 18.27 -9.33
C ALA A 158 -20.91 17.12 -8.91
N MET A 159 -22.20 17.38 -8.74
CA MET A 159 -23.19 16.35 -8.41
C MET A 159 -23.19 15.21 -9.45
N ARG A 160 -23.28 15.53 -10.76
CA ARG A 160 -23.28 14.52 -11.83
C ARG A 160 -21.99 13.72 -11.85
N TRP A 161 -20.84 14.38 -11.66
CA TRP A 161 -19.56 13.70 -11.58
C TRP A 161 -19.51 12.74 -10.39
N CYS A 162 -19.98 13.16 -9.21
CA CYS A 162 -20.04 12.32 -8.02
C CYS A 162 -20.86 11.04 -8.23
N TRP A 163 -22.03 11.15 -8.91
CA TRP A 163 -22.81 9.96 -9.26
C TRP A 163 -22.09 9.03 -10.21
N ALA A 164 -21.42 9.57 -11.22
CA ALA A 164 -20.60 8.78 -12.14
C ALA A 164 -19.40 8.13 -11.43
N ALA A 165 -18.72 8.86 -10.55
CA ALA A 165 -17.63 8.36 -9.75
C ALA A 165 -18.08 7.25 -8.77
N ALA A 166 -19.22 7.40 -8.13
CA ALA A 166 -19.81 6.35 -7.29
C ALA A 166 -20.07 5.07 -8.09
N ALA A 167 -20.67 5.20 -9.28
CA ALA A 167 -20.91 4.06 -10.18
C ALA A 167 -19.58 3.40 -10.62
N ALA A 168 -18.55 4.20 -10.95
CA ALA A 168 -17.22 3.69 -11.30
C ALA A 168 -16.55 2.96 -10.13
N CYS A 169 -16.66 3.47 -8.90
CA CYS A 169 -16.17 2.76 -7.71
C CYS A 169 -16.92 1.44 -7.51
N LEU A 170 -18.25 1.43 -7.61
CA LEU A 170 -19.04 0.20 -7.51
C LEU A 170 -18.70 -0.82 -8.61
N ALA A 171 -18.31 -0.37 -9.80
CA ALA A 171 -17.88 -1.26 -10.87
C ALA A 171 -16.65 -2.11 -10.48
N MET A 172 -15.82 -1.66 -9.53
CA MET A 172 -14.70 -2.44 -8.98
C MET A 172 -15.15 -3.66 -8.15
N THR A 173 -16.42 -3.77 -7.79
CA THR A 173 -16.97 -4.98 -7.17
C THR A 173 -17.08 -6.14 -8.17
N LEU A 174 -17.20 -5.83 -9.47
CA LEU A 174 -17.32 -6.80 -10.55
C LEU A 174 -15.93 -7.23 -11.06
N PRO A 175 -15.55 -8.52 -10.95
CA PRO A 175 -14.22 -8.98 -11.37
C PRO A 175 -13.90 -8.70 -12.85
N ALA A 176 -14.92 -8.71 -13.72
CA ALA A 176 -14.78 -8.42 -15.14
C ALA A 176 -14.31 -6.98 -15.42
N LEU A 177 -14.72 -6.01 -14.59
CA LEU A 177 -14.33 -4.61 -14.71
C LEU A 177 -13.09 -4.30 -13.86
N ALA A 178 -12.97 -4.91 -12.68
CA ALA A 178 -11.82 -4.70 -11.79
C ALA A 178 -10.48 -5.13 -12.43
N ARG A 179 -10.45 -6.25 -13.19
CA ARG A 179 -9.22 -6.74 -13.82
C ARG A 179 -8.59 -5.77 -14.82
N PRO A 180 -9.30 -5.26 -15.85
CA PRO A 180 -8.74 -4.31 -16.81
C PRO A 180 -8.34 -2.99 -16.13
N ILE A 181 -9.13 -2.48 -15.18
CA ILE A 181 -8.81 -1.25 -14.44
C ILE A 181 -7.53 -1.45 -13.61
N THR A 182 -7.42 -2.57 -12.90
CA THR A 182 -6.22 -2.89 -12.12
C THR A 182 -4.97 -2.96 -13.00
N ARG A 183 -5.08 -3.60 -14.17
CA ARG A 183 -3.97 -3.68 -15.14
C ARG A 183 -3.59 -2.32 -15.72
N ALA A 184 -4.56 -1.43 -15.92
CA ALA A 184 -4.32 -0.08 -16.42
C ALA A 184 -3.55 0.77 -15.39
N VAL A 185 -3.98 0.75 -14.12
CA VAL A 185 -3.41 1.60 -13.05
C VAL A 185 -2.15 0.98 -12.44
N LEU A 186 -2.08 -0.35 -12.37
CA LEU A 186 -0.97 -1.11 -11.79
C LEU A 186 -0.35 -2.08 -12.80
N PRO A 187 0.21 -1.61 -13.93
CA PRO A 187 0.63 -2.47 -15.05
C PRO A 187 1.75 -3.45 -14.69
N ARG A 188 2.49 -3.19 -13.62
CA ARG A 188 3.60 -4.03 -13.16
C ARG A 188 3.24 -4.95 -12.00
N ALA A 189 2.01 -4.87 -11.50
CA ALA A 189 1.55 -5.75 -10.43
C ALA A 189 0.94 -7.03 -11.01
N PRO A 190 1.26 -8.22 -10.49
CA PRO A 190 0.48 -9.40 -10.77
C PRO A 190 -0.93 -9.23 -10.22
N TRP A 191 -1.90 -9.88 -10.87
CA TRP A 191 -3.26 -9.92 -10.33
C TRP A 191 -3.27 -10.56 -8.95
N SER A 192 -3.78 -9.87 -7.96
CA SER A 192 -3.87 -10.30 -6.58
C SER A 192 -4.94 -9.50 -5.83
N HIS A 193 -5.33 -9.96 -4.65
CA HIS A 193 -6.26 -9.23 -3.79
C HIS A 193 -5.70 -7.84 -3.41
N THR A 194 -4.41 -7.76 -3.09
CA THR A 194 -3.74 -6.48 -2.79
C THR A 194 -3.72 -5.55 -4.00
N ALA A 195 -3.48 -6.06 -5.21
CA ALA A 195 -3.51 -5.25 -6.42
C ALA A 195 -4.91 -4.69 -6.69
N ARG A 196 -5.96 -5.51 -6.54
CA ARG A 196 -7.35 -5.07 -6.67
C ARG A 196 -7.72 -4.00 -5.66
N LEU A 197 -7.37 -4.18 -4.38
CA LEU A 197 -7.59 -3.19 -3.32
C LEU A 197 -6.89 -1.86 -3.65
N SER A 198 -5.59 -1.93 -4.02
CA SER A 198 -4.81 -0.75 -4.39
C SER A 198 -5.41 -0.01 -5.59
N ALA A 199 -5.89 -0.74 -6.61
CA ALA A 199 -6.53 -0.15 -7.78
C ALA A 199 -7.89 0.48 -7.46
N SER A 200 -8.67 -0.10 -6.53
CA SER A 200 -9.93 0.49 -6.07
C SER A 200 -9.71 1.83 -5.38
N ILE A 201 -8.70 1.92 -4.51
CA ILE A 201 -8.32 3.17 -3.83
C ILE A 201 -7.76 4.17 -4.85
N ALA A 202 -6.90 3.74 -5.75
CA ALA A 202 -6.34 4.59 -6.80
C ALA A 202 -7.44 5.17 -7.71
N LEU A 203 -8.42 4.37 -8.12
CA LEU A 203 -9.56 4.85 -8.91
C LEU A 203 -10.36 5.91 -8.13
N ALA A 204 -10.65 5.66 -6.86
CA ALA A 204 -11.35 6.64 -6.03
C ALA A 204 -10.56 7.96 -5.95
N LEU A 205 -9.25 7.92 -5.71
CA LEU A 205 -8.41 9.11 -5.67
C LEU A 205 -8.34 9.83 -7.03
N LEU A 206 -8.25 9.11 -8.15
CA LEU A 206 -8.21 9.71 -9.49
C LEU A 206 -9.48 10.46 -9.88
N LEU A 207 -10.62 10.06 -9.34
CA LEU A 207 -11.90 10.71 -9.62
C LEU A 207 -12.19 11.91 -8.70
N LEU A 208 -11.44 12.06 -7.61
CA LEU A 208 -11.67 13.07 -6.57
C LEU A 208 -11.38 14.52 -7.00
N PRO A 209 -10.35 14.83 -7.80
CA PRO A 209 -9.98 16.22 -8.12
C PRO A 209 -11.12 17.03 -8.74
N VAL A 210 -11.91 16.43 -9.61
CA VAL A 210 -12.98 17.16 -10.32
C VAL A 210 -14.07 17.68 -9.38
N PRO A 211 -14.74 16.85 -8.56
CA PRO A 211 -15.80 17.35 -7.69
C PRO A 211 -15.26 18.26 -6.59
N ILE A 212 -14.08 17.96 -6.02
CA ILE A 212 -13.47 18.84 -5.01
C ILE A 212 -13.18 20.20 -5.62
N ARG A 213 -12.58 20.27 -6.82
CA ARG A 213 -12.28 21.54 -7.46
C ARG A 213 -13.53 22.38 -7.77
N LEU A 214 -14.65 21.73 -8.08
CA LEU A 214 -15.93 22.40 -8.33
C LEU A 214 -16.63 22.88 -7.04
N LEU A 215 -16.24 22.36 -5.88
CA LEU A 215 -16.84 22.63 -4.57
C LEU A 215 -15.85 23.25 -3.58
N ILE A 216 -14.64 23.60 -4.01
CA ILE A 216 -13.56 24.00 -3.10
C ILE A 216 -13.91 25.22 -2.27
N ASP A 217 -14.53 26.24 -2.90
CA ASP A 217 -14.89 27.48 -2.24
C ASP A 217 -15.94 27.23 -1.16
N ASP A 218 -17.01 26.49 -1.48
CA ASP A 218 -18.06 26.13 -0.52
C ASP A 218 -17.54 25.26 0.64
N MET A 219 -16.59 24.34 0.33
CA MET A 219 -15.95 23.50 1.34
C MET A 219 -15.00 24.31 2.23
N MET A 220 -14.29 25.28 1.66
CA MET A 220 -13.41 26.17 2.42
C MET A 220 -14.21 27.09 3.34
N ASP A 221 -15.35 27.64 2.88
CA ASP A 221 -16.26 28.44 3.69
C ASP A 221 -16.81 27.63 4.87
N LEU A 222 -17.22 26.38 4.60
CA LEU A 222 -17.65 25.47 5.66
C LEU A 222 -16.53 25.18 6.65
N PHE A 223 -15.31 24.93 6.17
CA PHE A 223 -14.16 24.64 7.01
C PHE A 223 -13.77 25.84 7.89
N THR A 224 -13.67 27.04 7.30
CA THR A 224 -13.33 28.27 8.02
C THR A 224 -14.37 28.63 9.08
N SER A 225 -15.64 28.28 8.85
CA SER A 225 -16.71 28.47 9.85
C SER A 225 -16.48 27.67 11.14
N THR A 226 -15.63 26.64 11.12
CA THR A 226 -15.27 25.86 12.31
C THR A 226 -14.24 26.56 13.20
N GLY A 227 -13.54 27.60 12.71
CA GLY A 227 -12.48 28.33 13.42
C GLY A 227 -11.21 27.49 13.67
N ARG A 228 -11.08 26.34 13.00
CA ARG A 228 -9.87 25.48 13.12
C ARG A 228 -8.85 25.80 12.02
N PRO A 229 -7.54 25.74 12.32
CA PRO A 229 -6.52 25.84 11.27
C PRO A 229 -6.62 24.62 10.33
N LEU A 230 -6.28 24.81 9.06
CA LEU A 230 -6.23 23.72 8.08
C LEU A 230 -5.21 22.66 8.45
N VAL A 231 -4.08 23.10 9.02
CA VAL A 231 -2.97 22.24 9.42
C VAL A 231 -2.53 22.63 10.83
N ASP A 232 -2.40 21.65 11.69
CA ASP A 232 -1.82 21.78 13.03
C ASP A 232 -0.82 20.65 13.31
N VAL A 233 -0.09 20.76 14.40
CA VAL A 233 0.93 19.75 14.79
C VAL A 233 0.31 18.35 14.95
N GLY A 234 -0.93 18.27 15.47
CA GLY A 234 -1.61 17.01 15.67
C GLY A 234 -1.97 16.34 14.33
N SER A 235 -2.46 17.10 13.36
CA SER A 235 -2.78 16.61 12.01
C SER A 235 -1.52 16.13 11.29
N LEU A 236 -0.40 16.87 11.39
CA LEU A 236 0.89 16.46 10.80
C LEU A 236 1.42 15.14 11.38
N VAL A 237 1.36 14.99 12.70
CA VAL A 237 1.76 13.72 13.34
C VAL A 237 0.81 12.59 12.96
N SER A 238 -0.50 12.86 12.92
CA SER A 238 -1.52 11.87 12.54
C SER A 238 -1.34 11.39 11.10
N GLN A 239 -1.08 12.31 10.17
CA GLN A 239 -0.77 11.99 8.78
C GLN A 239 0.48 11.11 8.70
N LEU A 240 1.58 11.54 9.31
CA LEU A 240 2.84 10.78 9.32
C LEU A 240 2.65 9.35 9.83
N VAL A 241 2.02 9.19 10.99
CA VAL A 241 1.78 7.87 11.60
C VAL A 241 0.87 7.01 10.70
N GLY A 242 -0.20 7.59 10.19
CA GLY A 242 -1.16 6.89 9.32
C GLY A 242 -0.53 6.46 8.00
N GLU A 243 0.21 7.32 7.33
CA GLU A 243 0.85 7.01 6.05
C GLU A 243 2.00 6.01 6.19
N VAL A 244 2.80 6.12 7.24
CA VAL A 244 3.83 5.11 7.57
C VAL A 244 3.18 3.74 7.81
N ALA A 245 2.13 3.68 8.63
CA ALA A 245 1.40 2.44 8.89
C ALA A 245 0.81 1.85 7.58
N LEU A 246 0.20 2.70 6.75
CA LEU A 246 -0.35 2.29 5.46
C LEU A 246 0.74 1.74 4.52
N ALA A 247 1.87 2.43 4.39
CA ALA A 247 2.97 2.02 3.51
C ALA A 247 3.56 0.66 3.93
N VAL A 248 3.85 0.46 5.22
CA VAL A 248 4.44 -0.79 5.70
C VAL A 248 3.43 -1.94 5.68
N ALA A 249 2.14 -1.68 5.90
CA ALA A 249 1.08 -2.67 5.72
C ALA A 249 0.91 -3.05 4.24
N ALA A 250 0.89 -2.07 3.34
CA ALA A 250 0.74 -2.30 1.91
C ALA A 250 1.87 -3.14 1.30
N VAL A 251 3.07 -3.11 1.89
CA VAL A 251 4.15 -4.02 1.50
C VAL A 251 4.17 -5.34 2.28
N GLY A 252 3.28 -5.53 3.26
CA GLY A 252 3.05 -6.79 3.95
C GLY A 252 3.93 -7.04 5.16
N LEU A 253 4.30 -5.98 5.89
CA LEU A 253 5.02 -6.11 7.16
C LEU A 253 4.26 -7.05 8.12
N TRP A 254 4.99 -7.97 8.77
CA TRP A 254 4.54 -8.99 9.72
C TRP A 254 3.65 -10.09 9.14
N VAL A 255 3.05 -9.90 7.96
CA VAL A 255 2.16 -10.88 7.32
C VAL A 255 2.90 -11.63 6.21
N ALA A 256 3.42 -10.92 5.23
CA ALA A 256 4.13 -11.47 4.08
C ALA A 256 5.65 -11.26 4.16
N ARG A 257 6.11 -10.35 5.02
CA ARG A 257 7.51 -9.95 5.18
C ARG A 257 7.84 -9.67 6.63
N ASP A 258 9.07 -9.95 7.02
CA ASP A 258 9.68 -9.40 8.23
C ASP A 258 10.06 -7.91 8.05
N ALA A 259 10.56 -7.28 9.10
CA ALA A 259 10.91 -5.85 9.09
C ALA A 259 12.03 -5.53 8.09
N ARG A 260 13.01 -6.44 7.91
CA ARG A 260 14.11 -6.26 6.98
C ARG A 260 13.61 -6.30 5.54
N ALA A 261 12.88 -7.34 5.17
CA ALA A 261 12.33 -7.49 3.84
C ALA A 261 11.30 -6.40 3.49
N ALA A 262 10.51 -5.90 4.47
CA ALA A 262 9.61 -4.78 4.27
C ALA A 262 10.38 -3.47 4.01
N ARG A 263 11.45 -3.19 4.77
CA ARG A 263 12.32 -2.04 4.57
C ARG A 263 13.00 -2.07 3.19
N GLU A 264 13.57 -3.21 2.81
CA GLU A 264 14.17 -3.41 1.50
C GLU A 264 13.14 -3.23 0.37
N ARG A 265 11.93 -3.76 0.55
CA ARG A 265 10.83 -3.61 -0.42
C ARG A 265 10.36 -2.16 -0.59
N LEU A 266 10.39 -1.37 0.48
CA LEU A 266 10.11 0.07 0.44
C LEU A 266 11.26 0.87 -0.18
N GLY A 267 12.44 0.28 -0.37
CA GLY A 267 13.63 0.98 -0.86
C GLY A 267 14.27 1.88 0.19
N LEU A 268 14.11 1.53 1.47
CA LEU A 268 14.74 2.21 2.61
C LEU A 268 16.13 1.65 2.85
N THR A 269 17.08 2.14 2.08
CA THR A 269 18.50 1.74 2.16
C THR A 269 19.36 2.94 2.54
N ALA A 270 20.56 2.68 3.07
CA ALA A 270 21.50 3.74 3.41
C ALA A 270 21.89 4.55 2.16
N MET A 271 22.12 5.84 2.35
CA MET A 271 22.57 6.73 1.29
C MET A 271 24.10 6.62 1.12
N SER A 272 24.52 6.31 -0.10
CA SER A 272 25.91 6.45 -0.52
C SER A 272 26.21 7.89 -0.95
N TRP A 273 27.48 8.24 -1.15
CA TRP A 273 27.85 9.58 -1.67
C TRP A 273 27.18 9.91 -3.02
N ARG A 274 26.97 8.90 -3.88
CA ARG A 274 26.25 9.05 -5.15
C ARG A 274 24.77 9.42 -4.91
N HIS A 275 24.15 8.82 -3.90
CA HIS A 275 22.77 9.16 -3.52
C HIS A 275 22.69 10.59 -2.97
N VAL A 276 23.71 11.07 -2.25
CA VAL A 276 23.81 12.47 -1.80
C VAL A 276 23.89 13.41 -3.00
N LEU A 277 24.70 13.10 -4.01
CA LEU A 277 24.73 13.89 -5.25
C LEU A 277 23.38 13.92 -5.96
N VAL A 278 22.71 12.76 -6.07
CA VAL A 278 21.35 12.69 -6.64
C VAL A 278 20.37 13.53 -5.83
N ALA A 279 20.50 13.53 -4.48
CA ALA A 279 19.65 14.35 -3.62
C ALA A 279 19.89 15.86 -3.86
N LEU A 280 21.14 16.30 -3.91
CA LEU A 280 21.48 17.70 -4.16
C LEU A 280 21.00 18.19 -5.53
N VAL A 281 21.25 17.41 -6.59
CA VAL A 281 20.77 17.74 -7.95
C VAL A 281 19.25 17.67 -8.00
N GLY A 282 18.64 16.67 -7.36
CA GLY A 282 17.18 16.52 -7.28
C GLY A 282 16.51 17.69 -6.56
N LEU A 283 17.06 18.13 -5.43
CA LEU A 283 16.56 19.29 -4.67
C LEU A 283 16.67 20.58 -5.50
N ALA A 284 17.83 20.83 -6.11
CA ALA A 284 18.01 21.99 -6.97
C ALA A 284 17.04 21.96 -8.16
N ALA A 285 16.83 20.79 -8.78
CA ALA A 285 15.89 20.63 -9.89
C ALA A 285 14.43 20.89 -9.47
N VAL A 286 14.01 20.35 -8.30
CA VAL A 286 12.66 20.56 -7.76
C VAL A 286 12.42 22.03 -7.44
N ILE A 287 13.37 22.71 -6.79
CA ILE A 287 13.29 24.15 -6.48
C ILE A 287 13.21 24.97 -7.80
N ALA A 288 14.12 24.72 -8.74
CA ALA A 288 14.14 25.44 -10.02
C ALA A 288 12.86 25.22 -10.83
N LEU A 289 12.34 23.99 -10.84
CA LEU A 289 11.09 23.64 -11.50
C LEU A 289 9.90 24.38 -10.86
N ASN A 290 9.79 24.34 -9.53
CA ASN A 290 8.72 25.04 -8.82
C ASN A 290 8.77 26.54 -9.09
N SER A 291 9.95 27.17 -8.90
CA SER A 291 10.11 28.62 -9.14
C SER A 291 9.83 29.02 -10.59
N GLY A 292 10.21 28.17 -11.55
CA GLY A 292 9.93 28.41 -12.98
C GLY A 292 8.43 28.29 -13.30
N MET A 293 7.75 27.29 -12.73
CA MET A 293 6.30 27.12 -12.88
C MET A 293 5.54 28.26 -12.22
N GLU A 294 5.91 28.65 -11.01
CA GLU A 294 5.32 29.77 -10.28
C GLU A 294 5.48 31.10 -11.05
N ALA A 295 6.67 31.39 -11.60
CA ALA A 295 6.90 32.58 -12.45
C ALA A 295 6.04 32.54 -13.72
N LEU A 296 5.89 31.38 -14.35
CA LEU A 296 5.04 31.18 -15.52
C LEU A 296 3.55 31.38 -15.16
N GLU A 297 3.12 30.83 -14.05
CA GLU A 297 1.74 30.98 -13.55
C GLU A 297 1.42 32.43 -13.26
N HIS A 298 2.28 33.12 -12.51
CA HIS A 298 2.14 34.53 -12.20
C HIS A 298 2.05 35.39 -13.48
N ALA A 299 2.88 35.11 -14.47
CA ALA A 299 2.91 35.89 -15.74
C ALA A 299 1.70 35.62 -16.65
N ARG A 300 1.17 34.41 -16.67
CA ARG A 300 0.13 33.96 -17.64
C ARG A 300 -1.25 33.78 -17.04
N PHE A 301 -1.32 33.43 -15.76
CA PHE A 301 -2.55 33.09 -15.04
C PHE A 301 -2.55 33.72 -13.64
N PRO A 302 -2.45 35.10 -13.52
CA PRO A 302 -2.26 35.75 -12.21
C PRO A 302 -3.37 35.44 -11.18
N ALA A 303 -4.60 35.17 -11.64
CA ALA A 303 -5.70 34.79 -10.75
C ALA A 303 -5.53 33.37 -10.16
N LEU A 304 -4.97 32.43 -10.93
CA LEU A 304 -4.67 31.09 -10.42
C LEU A 304 -3.51 31.14 -9.45
N TRP A 305 -2.46 31.88 -9.81
CA TRP A 305 -1.30 32.12 -8.93
C TRP A 305 -1.74 32.70 -7.58
N ALA A 306 -2.60 33.73 -7.58
CA ALA A 306 -3.10 34.31 -6.34
C ALA A 306 -3.87 33.31 -5.49
N ALA A 307 -4.71 32.45 -6.10
CA ALA A 307 -5.45 31.41 -5.41
C ALA A 307 -4.51 30.32 -4.83
N ASP A 308 -3.48 29.91 -5.57
CA ASP A 308 -2.52 28.90 -5.09
C ASP A 308 -1.62 29.48 -3.99
N GLN A 309 -1.23 30.76 -4.06
CA GLN A 309 -0.52 31.47 -2.99
C GLN A 309 -1.38 31.56 -1.71
N GLU A 310 -2.66 31.94 -1.85
CA GLU A 310 -3.58 31.98 -0.72
C GLU A 310 -3.72 30.59 -0.05
N MET A 311 -3.83 29.52 -0.85
CA MET A 311 -3.88 28.16 -0.32
C MET A 311 -2.59 27.80 0.42
N GLY A 312 -1.42 28.13 -0.14
CA GLY A 312 -0.12 27.94 0.50
C GLY A 312 -0.01 28.67 1.85
N GLN A 313 -0.48 29.93 1.89
CA GLN A 313 -0.52 30.71 3.13
C GLN A 313 -1.46 30.10 4.18
N ARG A 314 -2.62 29.59 3.78
CA ARG A 314 -3.56 28.90 4.68
C ARG A 314 -2.98 27.60 5.25
N ILE A 315 -2.11 26.90 4.50
CA ILE A 315 -1.47 25.64 4.94
C ILE A 315 -0.27 25.95 5.84
N ALA A 316 0.63 26.85 5.45
CA ALA A 316 1.94 27.00 6.08
C ALA A 316 2.17 28.36 6.76
N GLY A 317 1.41 29.41 6.41
CA GLY A 317 1.71 30.80 6.83
C GLY A 317 1.69 31.04 8.33
N GLU A 318 0.80 30.35 9.06
CA GLU A 318 0.67 30.48 10.53
C GLU A 318 1.51 29.46 11.31
N LEU A 319 2.16 28.50 10.64
CA LEU A 319 2.96 27.49 11.32
C LEU A 319 4.22 28.11 11.93
N SER A 320 4.59 27.69 13.16
CA SER A 320 5.92 27.99 13.71
C SER A 320 7.01 27.33 12.86
N VAL A 321 8.26 27.79 12.96
CA VAL A 321 9.40 27.18 12.25
C VAL A 321 9.49 25.67 12.56
N ALA A 322 9.29 25.28 13.83
CA ALA A 322 9.28 23.88 14.21
C ALA A 322 8.14 23.08 13.55
N ALA A 323 6.94 23.67 13.44
CA ALA A 323 5.82 23.05 12.76
C ALA A 323 6.03 22.99 11.23
N SER A 324 6.68 23.98 10.62
CA SER A 324 7.10 23.95 9.20
C SER A 324 8.10 22.83 8.92
N ILE A 325 9.06 22.59 9.83
CA ILE A 325 9.97 21.45 9.74
C ILE A 325 9.20 20.14 9.87
N LEU A 326 8.26 20.05 10.81
CA LEU A 326 7.42 18.87 10.97
C LEU A 326 6.54 18.61 9.74
N LEU A 327 5.99 19.66 9.12
CA LEU A 327 5.23 19.56 7.86
C LEU A 327 6.08 18.90 6.78
N GLY A 328 7.27 19.42 6.49
CA GLY A 328 8.12 18.85 5.45
C GLY A 328 8.60 17.44 5.77
N VAL A 329 8.87 17.13 7.06
CA VAL A 329 9.23 15.77 7.48
C VAL A 329 8.03 14.81 7.34
N SER A 330 6.84 15.25 7.75
CA SER A 330 5.62 14.45 7.67
C SER A 330 5.27 14.11 6.23
N ALA A 331 5.20 15.12 5.35
CA ALA A 331 4.93 14.93 3.92
C ALA A 331 6.04 14.10 3.25
N GLY A 332 7.30 14.52 3.41
CA GLY A 332 8.43 13.82 2.78
C GLY A 332 8.56 12.36 3.20
N VAL A 333 8.33 12.00 4.47
CA VAL A 333 8.40 10.61 4.92
C VAL A 333 7.14 9.84 4.53
N GLY A 334 5.97 10.35 4.88
CA GLY A 334 4.71 9.63 4.71
C GLY A 334 4.37 9.39 3.25
N GLU A 335 4.32 10.45 2.46
CA GLU A 335 3.95 10.38 1.05
C GLU A 335 4.97 9.61 0.20
N GLU A 336 6.29 9.79 0.45
CA GLU A 336 7.29 9.04 -0.30
C GLU A 336 7.28 7.55 0.04
N LEU A 337 6.98 7.17 1.29
CA LEU A 337 6.82 5.76 1.65
C LEU A 337 5.63 5.12 0.92
N VAL A 338 4.48 5.81 0.89
CA VAL A 338 3.28 5.31 0.22
C VAL A 338 3.48 5.28 -1.29
N LEU A 339 3.89 6.41 -1.87
CA LEU A 339 3.88 6.58 -3.32
C LEU A 339 5.13 6.02 -3.99
N ARG A 340 6.33 6.30 -3.46
CA ARG A 340 7.59 5.87 -4.07
C ARG A 340 8.04 4.51 -3.56
N GLY A 341 7.82 4.24 -2.27
CA GLY A 341 8.15 2.96 -1.63
C GLY A 341 7.18 1.85 -2.01
N ALA A 342 5.91 1.99 -1.70
CA ALA A 342 4.92 0.93 -1.87
C ALA A 342 4.32 0.89 -3.28
N LEU A 343 3.92 2.04 -3.86
CA LEU A 343 3.11 2.12 -5.07
C LEU A 343 3.95 2.15 -6.36
N GLN A 344 4.94 3.04 -6.51
CA GLN A 344 5.68 3.25 -7.76
C GLN A 344 6.28 1.96 -8.37
N PRO A 345 6.80 0.99 -7.59
CA PRO A 345 7.28 -0.26 -8.16
C PRO A 345 6.19 -1.09 -8.89
N ARG A 346 4.93 -0.88 -8.56
CA ARG A 346 3.76 -1.58 -9.14
C ARG A 346 3.03 -0.77 -10.20
N ALA A 347 2.85 0.52 -9.95
CA ALA A 347 2.14 1.45 -10.84
C ALA A 347 3.05 2.05 -11.92
N GLY A 348 4.36 2.13 -11.67
CA GLY A 348 5.30 2.89 -12.49
C GLY A 348 5.33 4.36 -12.13
N LEU A 349 6.27 5.07 -12.74
CA LEU A 349 6.53 6.48 -12.47
C LEU A 349 5.29 7.36 -12.76
N PHE A 350 4.71 7.19 -13.93
CA PHE A 350 3.58 8.02 -14.38
C PHE A 350 2.39 7.93 -13.42
N TRP A 351 1.87 6.73 -13.17
CA TRP A 351 0.69 6.56 -12.32
C TRP A 351 0.95 6.94 -10.85
N ALA A 352 2.16 6.69 -10.34
CA ALA A 352 2.53 7.15 -9.00
C ALA A 352 2.52 8.67 -8.89
N SER A 353 2.98 9.39 -9.94
CA SER A 353 2.96 10.86 -9.98
C SER A 353 1.55 11.42 -10.18
N VAL A 354 0.72 10.79 -11.01
CA VAL A 354 -0.69 11.19 -11.20
C VAL A 354 -1.48 11.01 -9.90
N LEU A 355 -1.25 9.91 -9.16
CA LEU A 355 -1.91 9.69 -7.87
C LEU A 355 -1.39 10.64 -6.78
N PHE A 356 -0.11 11.00 -6.80
CA PHE A 356 0.44 12.06 -5.98
C PHE A 356 -0.29 13.39 -6.21
N THR A 357 -0.45 13.77 -7.47
CA THR A 357 -1.18 14.97 -7.87
C THR A 357 -2.65 14.91 -7.45
N ALA A 358 -3.30 13.77 -7.64
CA ALA A 358 -4.70 13.58 -7.28
C ALA A 358 -4.98 13.69 -5.76
N ALA A 359 -3.95 13.54 -4.92
CA ALA A 359 -4.04 13.80 -3.48
C ALA A 359 -3.94 15.29 -3.13
N HIS A 360 -3.54 16.15 -4.06
CA HIS A 360 -3.33 17.60 -3.87
C HIS A 360 -4.44 18.44 -4.50
N VAL A 361 -5.68 18.05 -4.28
CA VAL A 361 -6.88 18.64 -4.90
C VAL A 361 -7.18 20.07 -4.49
N GLN A 362 -6.52 20.59 -3.45
CA GLN A 362 -6.69 21.93 -2.93
C GLN A 362 -6.11 23.02 -3.84
N TYR A 363 -5.16 22.67 -4.71
CA TYR A 363 -4.54 23.62 -5.64
C TYR A 363 -5.32 23.77 -6.94
N THR A 364 -5.07 24.88 -7.68
CA THR A 364 -5.65 25.10 -8.99
C THR A 364 -5.19 24.04 -10.00
N TRP A 365 -5.79 24.02 -11.19
CA TRP A 365 -5.34 23.07 -12.22
C TRP A 365 -3.85 23.31 -12.62
N PHE A 366 -3.37 24.58 -12.55
CA PHE A 366 -1.97 24.88 -12.84
C PHE A 366 -1.06 24.43 -11.69
N GLY A 367 -1.44 24.72 -10.44
CA GLY A 367 -0.76 24.18 -9.26
C GLY A 367 -0.70 22.65 -9.28
N MET A 368 -1.80 21.97 -9.64
CA MET A 368 -1.80 20.51 -9.83
C MET A 368 -0.84 20.05 -10.95
N LEU A 369 -0.71 20.82 -12.06
CA LEU A 369 0.27 20.53 -13.10
C LEU A 369 1.70 20.64 -12.55
N THR A 370 1.99 21.69 -11.77
CA THR A 370 3.27 21.86 -11.08
C THR A 370 3.56 20.65 -10.17
N ILE A 371 2.61 20.25 -9.35
CA ILE A 371 2.73 19.08 -8.46
C ILE A 371 2.95 17.79 -9.26
N LEU A 372 2.33 17.62 -10.42
CA LEU A 372 2.60 16.48 -11.30
C LEU A 372 4.06 16.42 -11.73
N LEU A 373 4.60 17.56 -12.16
CA LEU A 373 6.00 17.65 -12.58
C LEU A 373 6.97 17.43 -11.42
N LEU A 374 6.67 17.97 -10.22
CA LEU A 374 7.42 17.69 -8.99
C LEU A 374 7.34 16.21 -8.63
N GLY A 375 6.16 15.62 -8.75
CA GLY A 375 5.93 14.20 -8.53
C GLY A 375 6.75 13.31 -9.48
N ILE A 376 6.87 13.69 -10.75
CA ILE A 376 7.74 13.01 -11.71
C ILE A 376 9.21 13.17 -11.31
N ALA A 377 9.65 14.37 -10.93
CA ALA A 377 11.03 14.63 -10.52
C ALA A 377 11.42 13.77 -9.29
N LEU A 378 10.59 13.73 -8.23
CA LEU A 378 10.80 12.89 -7.05
C LEU A 378 10.82 11.39 -7.41
N GLY A 379 9.93 10.97 -8.30
CA GLY A 379 9.91 9.60 -8.77
C GLY A 379 11.14 9.21 -9.59
N VAL A 380 11.76 10.16 -10.32
CA VAL A 380 13.05 9.97 -10.99
C VAL A 380 14.18 9.90 -9.97
N VAL A 381 14.20 10.74 -8.95
CA VAL A 381 15.16 10.66 -7.82
C VAL A 381 15.11 9.25 -7.20
N ARG A 382 13.92 8.76 -6.88
CA ARG A 382 13.75 7.40 -6.37
C ARG A 382 14.27 6.33 -7.33
N ALA A 383 14.05 6.48 -8.64
CA ALA A 383 14.48 5.50 -9.64
C ALA A 383 16.01 5.51 -9.86
N ARG A 384 16.68 6.66 -9.65
CA ARG A 384 18.13 6.82 -9.79
C ARG A 384 18.91 6.51 -8.51
N ALA A 385 18.24 6.56 -7.36
CA ALA A 385 18.82 6.29 -6.05
C ALA A 385 17.96 5.27 -5.26
N ASN A 386 17.16 5.74 -4.32
CA ASN A 386 16.27 4.95 -3.49
C ASN A 386 15.17 5.82 -2.88
N THR A 387 14.23 5.21 -2.15
CA THR A 387 13.14 5.95 -1.49
C THR A 387 13.66 6.88 -0.39
N THR A 388 14.71 6.48 0.35
CA THR A 388 15.34 7.34 1.37
C THR A 388 15.81 8.66 0.78
N THR A 389 16.42 8.62 -0.42
CA THR A 389 16.89 9.82 -1.13
C THR A 389 15.71 10.71 -1.55
N ALA A 390 14.61 10.13 -2.05
CA ALA A 390 13.41 10.89 -2.39
C ALA A 390 12.78 11.55 -1.16
N ILE A 391 12.71 10.85 -0.02
CA ILE A 391 12.27 11.40 1.28
C ILE A 391 13.08 12.64 1.65
N VAL A 392 14.41 12.57 1.56
CA VAL A 392 15.28 13.71 1.91
C VAL A 392 15.03 14.89 0.98
N VAL A 393 14.92 14.68 -0.33
CA VAL A 393 14.65 15.74 -1.30
C VAL A 393 13.30 16.40 -1.04
N HIS A 394 12.24 15.59 -0.86
CA HIS A 394 10.90 16.10 -0.63
C HIS A 394 10.80 16.87 0.69
N ALA A 395 11.26 16.26 1.79
CA ALA A 395 11.24 16.91 3.10
C ALA A 395 11.99 18.25 3.11
N LEU A 396 13.20 18.31 2.52
CA LEU A 396 13.97 19.56 2.44
C LEU A 396 13.28 20.60 1.57
N TYR A 397 12.69 20.18 0.45
CA TYR A 397 11.93 21.09 -0.41
C TYR A 397 10.76 21.72 0.35
N ASP A 398 9.93 20.93 1.02
CA ASP A 398 8.76 21.42 1.76
C ASP A 398 9.16 22.27 2.97
N ILE A 399 10.24 21.92 3.69
CA ILE A 399 10.78 22.76 4.77
C ILE A 399 11.18 24.13 4.23
N ILE A 400 11.93 24.17 3.12
CA ILE A 400 12.35 25.41 2.50
C ILE A 400 11.12 26.21 2.06
N ALA A 401 10.18 25.60 1.35
CA ALA A 401 8.96 26.25 0.88
C ALA A 401 8.15 26.83 2.06
N ALA A 402 7.90 26.04 3.10
CA ALA A 402 7.11 26.47 4.26
C ALA A 402 7.82 27.52 5.15
N VAL A 403 9.14 27.55 5.18
CA VAL A 403 9.89 28.57 5.93
C VAL A 403 10.03 29.88 5.14
N THR A 404 10.15 29.81 3.82
CA THR A 404 10.31 31.01 2.95
C THR A 404 8.99 31.66 2.57
N SER A 405 7.85 30.99 2.75
CA SER A 405 6.51 31.55 2.48
C SER A 405 6.01 32.49 3.59
N LYS A 406 6.81 32.76 4.62
CA LYS A 406 6.53 33.70 5.74
C LYS A 406 7.02 35.09 5.37
#